data_86925f42965e19e30d6f9f0ef25d062c
#
_entry.id   86925f42965e19e30d6f9f0ef25d062c
#
_cell.length_a   1.000
_cell.length_b   1.000
_cell.length_c   1.000
_cell.angle_alpha   90.00
_cell.angle_beta   90.00
_cell.angle_gamma   90.00
#
_symmetry.space_group_name_H-M   'P 1'
#
loop_
_entity.id
_entity.type
_entity.pdbx_description
1 polymer ?
#
loop_
_entity_poly.entity_id
_entity_poly.type
_entity_poly.pdbx_seq_one_letter_code
_entity_poly.pdbx_strand_id
1 'polypeptide(L)'
;MLFRSLENKNLLENTCAQCHTDLVKEVEAIQEVTERRTYAIGYALEGLTEKLAKAVESGKYTEEELNAIRELARDAQFYWDFVFVENSEGAHNSALTTQCLNKAEALLNQAMALFKPQEG
;
A
#
# COMPACT_ATOMS: atom_id res chain seq x y z
N MET A 1 1.63 13.82 -20.78
CA MET A 1 1.87 12.61 -19.99
C MET A 1 3.33 12.26 -19.97
N LEU A 2 3.82 11.90 -18.81
CA LEU A 2 5.24 11.59 -18.57
C LEU A 2 5.77 10.49 -19.50
N PHE A 3 4.99 9.45 -19.73
CA PHE A 3 5.42 8.32 -20.55
C PHE A 3 5.69 8.68 -22.01
N ARG A 4 4.91 9.56 -22.58
CA ARG A 4 5.13 10.01 -23.95
C ARG A 4 6.45 10.76 -24.08
N SER A 5 6.77 11.59 -23.10
CA SER A 5 8.05 12.32 -23.09
C SER A 5 9.24 11.39 -22.98
N LEU A 6 9.11 10.32 -22.18
CA LEU A 6 10.19 9.35 -21.99
C LEU A 6 10.40 8.47 -23.22
N GLU A 7 9.36 8.21 -24.01
CA GLU A 7 9.46 7.44 -25.23
C GLU A 7 10.01 8.22 -26.41
N ASN A 8 9.95 9.55 -26.35
CA ASN A 8 10.44 10.38 -27.45
C ASN A 8 11.93 10.65 -27.32
N LYS A 9 12.72 9.71 -27.81
CA LYS A 9 14.19 9.80 -27.79
C LYS A 9 14.75 11.01 -28.49
N ASN A 10 14.13 11.47 -29.57
CA ASN A 10 14.59 12.64 -30.31
C ASN A 10 14.50 13.90 -29.46
N LEU A 11 13.44 14.05 -28.69
CA LEU A 11 13.27 15.15 -27.79
C LEU A 11 14.33 15.08 -26.66
N LEU A 12 14.58 13.91 -26.12
CA LEU A 12 15.58 13.69 -25.09
C LEU A 12 16.98 14.04 -25.55
N GLU A 13 17.35 13.62 -26.77
CA GLU A 13 18.67 13.85 -27.32
C GLU A 13 18.93 15.33 -27.67
N ASN A 14 17.89 16.07 -28.09
CA ASN A 14 18.06 17.43 -28.59
C ASN A 14 17.86 18.53 -27.56
N THR A 15 17.25 18.21 -26.38
CA THR A 15 16.92 19.25 -25.42
C THR A 15 17.70 19.21 -24.14
N CYS A 16 17.52 18.17 -23.33
CA CYS A 16 18.20 18.03 -22.04
C CYS A 16 18.25 16.57 -21.66
N ALA A 17 19.00 15.79 -22.45
CA ALA A 17 19.10 14.35 -22.26
C ALA A 17 19.41 13.97 -20.80
N GLN A 18 20.32 14.71 -20.16
CA GLN A 18 20.71 14.44 -18.78
C GLN A 18 19.57 14.66 -17.78
N CYS A 19 18.81 15.76 -17.93
CA CYS A 19 17.66 16.04 -17.08
C CYS A 19 16.57 14.99 -17.24
N HIS A 20 16.33 14.55 -18.46
CA HIS A 20 15.35 13.48 -18.74
C HIS A 20 15.78 12.14 -18.16
N THR A 21 17.06 11.83 -18.20
CA THR A 21 17.61 10.61 -17.61
C THR A 21 17.40 10.60 -16.10
N ASP A 22 17.66 11.74 -15.43
CA ASP A 22 17.44 11.87 -13.99
C ASP A 22 15.96 11.74 -13.64
N LEU A 23 15.07 12.31 -14.46
CA LEU A 23 13.63 12.18 -14.26
C LEU A 23 13.17 10.73 -14.39
N VAL A 24 13.69 9.97 -15.36
CA VAL A 24 13.39 8.54 -15.51
C VAL A 24 13.80 7.79 -14.26
N LYS A 25 15.00 8.04 -13.74
CA LYS A 25 15.48 7.40 -12.53
C LYS A 25 14.62 7.73 -11.31
N GLU A 26 14.16 8.98 -11.19
CA GLU A 26 13.26 9.38 -10.12
C GLU A 26 11.93 8.63 -10.20
N VAL A 27 11.34 8.55 -11.38
CA VAL A 27 10.08 7.84 -11.60
C VAL A 27 10.23 6.35 -11.25
N GLU A 28 11.31 5.71 -11.71
CA GLU A 28 11.59 4.31 -11.41
C GLU A 28 11.77 4.08 -9.92
N ALA A 29 12.48 4.98 -9.24
CA ALA A 29 12.67 4.88 -7.79
C ALA A 29 11.36 5.00 -7.04
N ILE A 30 10.48 5.91 -7.43
CA ILE A 30 9.16 6.08 -6.82
C ILE A 30 8.31 4.84 -7.03
N GLN A 31 8.31 4.27 -8.24
CA GLN A 31 7.57 3.04 -8.55
C GLN A 31 8.08 1.86 -7.71
N GLU A 32 9.38 1.74 -7.56
CA GLU A 32 9.99 0.68 -6.75
C GLU A 32 9.59 0.79 -5.28
N VAL A 33 9.62 1.98 -4.71
CA VAL A 33 9.22 2.23 -3.33
C VAL A 33 7.73 1.90 -3.15
N THR A 34 6.89 2.35 -4.07
CA THR A 34 5.44 2.08 -4.04
C THR A 34 5.16 0.58 -4.10
N GLU A 35 5.85 -0.13 -4.98
CA GLU A 35 5.70 -1.57 -5.12
C GLU A 35 6.09 -2.31 -3.84
N ARG A 36 7.23 -1.96 -3.26
CA ARG A 36 7.68 -2.56 -2.00
C ARG A 36 6.70 -2.30 -0.86
N ARG A 37 6.18 -1.08 -0.76
CA ARG A 37 5.18 -0.74 0.26
C ARG A 37 3.90 -1.53 0.06
N THR A 38 3.46 -1.68 -1.18
CA THR A 38 2.26 -2.44 -1.52
C THR A 38 2.39 -3.89 -1.04
N TYR A 39 3.51 -4.54 -1.34
CA TYR A 39 3.75 -5.91 -0.87
C TYR A 39 3.88 -5.99 0.64
N ALA A 40 4.60 -5.05 1.27
CA ALA A 40 4.78 -5.06 2.72
C ALA A 40 3.44 -4.93 3.46
N ILE A 41 2.57 -4.03 3.00
CA ILE A 41 1.25 -3.86 3.58
C ILE A 41 0.37 -5.09 3.32
N GLY A 42 0.48 -5.70 2.13
CA GLY A 42 -0.22 -6.93 1.81
C GLY A 42 0.13 -8.07 2.76
N TYR A 43 1.41 -8.27 3.04
CA TYR A 43 1.86 -9.26 4.03
C TYR A 43 1.35 -8.93 5.44
N ALA A 44 1.37 -7.66 5.81
CA ALA A 44 0.87 -7.23 7.11
C ALA A 44 -0.64 -7.48 7.25
N LEU A 45 -1.40 -7.31 6.17
CA LEU A 45 -2.83 -7.61 6.15
C LEU A 45 -3.09 -9.11 6.32
N GLU A 46 -2.27 -9.95 5.72
CA GLU A 46 -2.36 -11.41 5.93
C GLU A 46 -2.09 -11.75 7.39
N GLY A 47 -1.06 -11.14 7.98
CA GLY A 47 -0.74 -11.31 9.39
C GLY A 47 -1.87 -10.86 10.32
N LEU A 48 -2.53 -9.76 9.97
CA LEU A 48 -3.69 -9.26 10.69
C LEU A 48 -4.85 -10.28 10.64
N THR A 49 -5.11 -10.85 9.48
CA THR A 49 -6.16 -11.85 9.30
C THR A 49 -5.89 -13.08 10.16
N GLU A 50 -4.65 -13.57 10.18
CA GLU A 50 -4.26 -14.72 11.00
C GLU A 50 -4.40 -14.40 12.49
N LYS A 51 -3.98 -13.21 12.89
CA LYS A 51 -4.07 -12.79 14.29
C LYS A 51 -5.52 -12.65 14.73
N LEU A 52 -6.39 -12.16 13.85
CA LEU A 52 -7.81 -12.05 14.11
C LEU A 52 -8.44 -13.43 14.28
N ALA A 53 -8.09 -14.38 13.43
CA ALA A 53 -8.58 -15.77 13.55
C ALA A 53 -8.21 -16.38 14.90
N LYS A 54 -6.97 -16.18 15.35
CA LYS A 54 -6.51 -16.64 16.65
C LYS A 54 -7.26 -15.95 17.80
N ALA A 55 -7.54 -14.65 17.65
CA ALA A 55 -8.30 -13.92 18.65
C ALA A 55 -9.71 -14.47 18.81
N VAL A 56 -10.37 -14.80 17.69
CA VAL A 56 -11.69 -15.43 17.69
C VAL A 56 -11.65 -16.78 18.42
N GLU A 57 -10.67 -17.59 18.10
CA GLU A 57 -10.51 -18.93 18.72
C GLU A 57 -10.22 -18.85 20.21
N SER A 58 -9.52 -17.80 20.65
CA SER A 58 -9.10 -17.67 22.05
C SER A 58 -10.26 -17.49 23.02
N GLY A 59 -11.36 -16.95 22.55
CA GLY A 59 -12.52 -16.63 23.39
C GLY A 59 -12.29 -15.48 24.36
N LYS A 60 -11.17 -14.79 24.24
CA LYS A 60 -10.79 -13.69 25.17
C LYS A 60 -11.32 -12.32 24.75
N TYR A 61 -11.96 -12.23 23.59
CA TYR A 61 -12.43 -10.97 23.01
C TYR A 61 -13.95 -10.94 22.98
N THR A 62 -14.52 -9.78 23.23
CA THR A 62 -15.96 -9.56 23.02
C THR A 62 -16.25 -9.43 21.54
N GLU A 63 -17.53 -9.63 21.15
CA GLU A 63 -17.93 -9.38 19.75
C GLU A 63 -17.70 -7.93 19.35
N GLU A 64 -17.90 -6.98 20.24
CA GLU A 64 -17.64 -5.57 19.96
C GLU A 64 -16.17 -5.32 19.66
N GLU A 65 -15.28 -5.93 20.45
CA GLU A 65 -13.84 -5.82 20.22
C GLU A 65 -13.43 -6.42 18.89
N LEU A 66 -13.95 -7.60 18.57
CA LEU A 66 -13.67 -8.27 17.29
C LEU A 66 -14.21 -7.48 16.11
N ASN A 67 -15.41 -6.93 16.23
CA ASN A 67 -16.01 -6.14 15.15
C ASN A 67 -15.24 -4.86 14.88
N ALA A 68 -14.73 -4.21 15.91
CA ALA A 68 -13.88 -3.02 15.74
C ALA A 68 -12.63 -3.35 14.93
N ILE A 69 -11.99 -4.48 15.21
CA ILE A 69 -10.82 -4.95 14.46
C ILE A 69 -11.23 -5.30 13.02
N ARG A 70 -12.34 -5.98 12.83
CA ARG A 70 -12.84 -6.39 11.51
C ARG A 70 -13.11 -5.18 10.62
N GLU A 71 -13.70 -4.12 11.15
CA GLU A 71 -13.98 -2.90 10.40
C GLU A 71 -12.69 -2.24 9.92
N LEU A 72 -11.72 -2.10 10.80
CA LEU A 72 -10.42 -1.52 10.45
C LEU A 72 -9.70 -2.37 9.42
N ALA A 73 -9.73 -3.68 9.58
CA ALA A 73 -9.12 -4.61 8.63
C ALA A 73 -9.77 -4.52 7.26
N ARG A 74 -11.09 -4.42 7.21
CA ARG A 74 -11.85 -4.30 5.96
C ARG A 74 -11.52 -3.01 5.24
N ASP A 75 -11.47 -1.90 5.98
CA ASP A 75 -11.15 -0.61 5.40
C ASP A 75 -9.70 -0.56 4.91
N ALA A 76 -8.76 -1.12 5.67
CA ALA A 76 -7.37 -1.23 5.24
C ALA A 76 -7.26 -2.05 3.95
N GLN A 77 -7.97 -3.18 3.88
CA GLN A 77 -7.99 -4.03 2.69
C GLN A 77 -8.55 -3.28 1.48
N PHE A 78 -9.60 -2.49 1.67
CA PHE A 78 -10.20 -1.69 0.59
C PHE A 78 -9.16 -0.77 -0.05
N TYR A 79 -8.42 -0.02 0.75
CA TYR A 79 -7.41 0.90 0.23
C TYR A 79 -6.24 0.17 -0.43
N TRP A 80 -5.86 -0.97 0.12
CA TRP A 80 -4.80 -1.79 -0.46
C TRP A 80 -5.23 -2.38 -1.81
N ASP A 81 -6.45 -2.92 -1.89
CA ASP A 81 -7.00 -3.48 -3.12
C ASP A 81 -7.06 -2.42 -4.23
N PHE A 82 -7.44 -1.20 -3.88
CA PHE A 82 -7.47 -0.08 -4.83
C PHE A 82 -6.09 0.14 -5.45
N VAL A 83 -5.05 0.20 -4.62
CA VAL A 83 -3.67 0.39 -5.09
C VAL A 83 -3.22 -0.77 -5.96
N PHE A 84 -3.54 -1.99 -5.55
CA PHE A 84 -3.15 -3.19 -6.30
C PHE A 84 -3.76 -3.18 -7.70
N VAL A 85 -5.03 -2.85 -7.82
CA VAL A 85 -5.73 -2.79 -9.11
C VAL A 85 -5.17 -1.65 -9.97
N GLU A 86 -4.96 -0.48 -9.40
CA GLU A 86 -4.37 0.67 -10.09
C GLU A 86 -3.00 0.32 -10.71
N ASN A 87 -2.14 -0.32 -9.93
CA ASN A 87 -0.82 -0.73 -10.40
C ASN A 87 -0.91 -1.78 -11.52
N SER A 88 -1.84 -2.72 -11.40
CA SER A 88 -2.03 -3.79 -12.38
C SER A 88 -2.53 -3.27 -13.73
N GLU A 89 -3.31 -2.20 -13.72
CA GLU A 89 -3.84 -1.59 -14.94
C GLU A 89 -2.88 -0.58 -15.56
N GLY A 90 -1.76 -0.30 -14.90
CA GLY A 90 -0.78 0.65 -15.40
C GLY A 90 -1.21 2.10 -15.26
N ALA A 91 -2.28 2.38 -14.55
CA ALA A 91 -2.74 3.73 -14.27
C ALA A 91 -1.97 4.26 -13.07
N HIS A 92 -1.09 5.24 -13.30
CA HIS A 92 -0.21 5.73 -12.24
C HIS A 92 -0.57 7.15 -11.82
N ASN A 93 -1.30 7.25 -10.72
CA ASN A 93 -1.41 8.49 -9.98
C ASN A 93 -0.64 8.29 -8.67
N SER A 94 0.62 8.68 -8.68
CA SER A 94 1.52 8.43 -7.53
C SER A 94 1.06 9.12 -6.25
N ALA A 95 0.45 10.31 -6.36
CA ALA A 95 -0.08 11.02 -5.20
C ALA A 95 -1.25 10.25 -4.57
N LEU A 96 -2.19 9.80 -5.39
CA LEU A 96 -3.34 9.04 -4.93
C LEU A 96 -2.91 7.69 -4.36
N THR A 97 -2.01 7.00 -5.06
CA THR A 97 -1.46 5.72 -4.59
C THR A 97 -0.81 5.87 -3.22
N THR A 98 0.02 6.89 -3.04
CA THR A 98 0.66 7.17 -1.75
C THR A 98 -0.35 7.44 -0.66
N GLN A 99 -1.38 8.24 -0.95
CA GLN A 99 -2.45 8.52 0.01
C GLN A 99 -3.18 7.25 0.43
N CYS A 100 -3.50 6.38 -0.53
CA CYS A 100 -4.18 5.11 -0.24
C CYS A 100 -3.29 4.17 0.57
N LEU A 101 -2.01 4.08 0.27
CA LEU A 101 -1.07 3.26 1.06
C LEU A 101 -0.92 3.81 2.48
N ASN A 102 -0.83 5.12 2.63
CA ASN A 102 -0.77 5.75 3.95
C ASN A 102 -2.03 5.45 4.75
N LYS A 103 -3.19 5.50 4.12
CA LYS A 103 -4.46 5.22 4.77
C LYS A 103 -4.56 3.75 5.18
N ALA A 104 -4.19 2.84 4.29
CA ALA A 104 -4.17 1.40 4.58
C ALA A 104 -3.26 1.10 5.77
N GLU A 105 -2.06 1.66 5.77
CA GLU A 105 -1.10 1.47 6.84
C GLU A 105 -1.60 2.02 8.18
N ALA A 106 -2.19 3.21 8.17
CA ALA A 106 -2.75 3.81 9.39
C ALA A 106 -3.86 2.94 9.98
N LEU A 107 -4.77 2.45 9.13
CA LEU A 107 -5.86 1.58 9.56
C LEU A 107 -5.35 0.23 10.08
N LEU A 108 -4.35 -0.33 9.40
CA LEU A 108 -3.68 -1.55 9.83
C LEU A 108 -3.07 -1.38 11.22
N ASN A 109 -2.37 -0.29 11.44
CA ASN A 109 -1.75 0.00 12.74
C ASN A 109 -2.79 0.19 13.83
N GLN A 110 -3.91 0.85 13.52
CA GLN A 110 -5.02 0.99 14.45
C GLN A 110 -5.61 -0.37 14.82
N ALA A 111 -5.79 -1.24 13.85
CA ALA A 111 -6.31 -2.59 14.08
C ALA A 111 -5.35 -3.39 14.96
N MET A 112 -4.05 -3.34 14.66
CA MET A 112 -3.03 -4.04 15.44
C MET A 112 -2.99 -3.59 16.89
N ALA A 113 -3.25 -2.30 17.14
CA ALA A 113 -3.25 -1.74 18.49
C ALA A 113 -4.44 -2.24 19.35
N LEU A 114 -5.48 -2.76 18.72
CA LEU A 114 -6.66 -3.27 19.43
C LEU A 114 -6.49 -4.69 19.96
N PHE A 115 -5.47 -5.41 19.52
CA PHE A 115 -5.20 -6.74 20.03
C PHE A 115 -4.65 -6.69 21.44
N LYS A 116 -5.08 -7.63 22.27
CA LYS A 116 -4.60 -7.75 23.64
C LYS A 116 -3.17 -8.26 23.65
N PRO A 117 -2.35 -7.84 24.63
CA PRO A 117 -0.98 -8.36 24.75
C PRO A 117 -1.01 -9.89 24.89
N GLN A 118 -0.10 -10.54 24.18
CA GLN A 118 0.05 -11.97 24.34
C GLN A 118 0.70 -12.26 25.70
N GLU A 119 0.06 -13.08 26.48
CA GLU A 119 0.63 -13.57 27.71
C GLU A 119 1.66 -14.63 27.37
N GLY A 120 2.85 -14.29 27.61
CA GLY A 120 4.02 -15.11 27.69
C GLY A 120 4.52 -16.15 27.00
#